data_80dae1829e5c2fc54e5d5814cd0664b4
#
_entry.id   80dae1829e5c2fc54e5d5814cd0664b4
#
_cell.length_a   1.000
_cell.length_b   1.000
_cell.length_c   1.000
_cell.angle_alpha   90.00
_cell.angle_beta   90.00
_cell.angle_gamma   90.00
#
_symmetry.space_group_name_H-M   'P 1'
#
loop_
_entity.id
_entity.type
_entity.pdbx_description
1 polymer ?
#
loop_
_entity_poly.entity_id
_entity_poly.type
_entity_poly.pdbx_seq_one_letter_code
_entity_poly.pdbx_strand_id
1 'polypeptide(L)'
;VEGTAGNTGIGLSLVASFYGYKSVIVIPETQSEEKKEALKMLGAKLVEVPAKPYSDPNNYIRYSERLASELNKVSKTGAFWANQFDNVNNRKAHIENTSQEIFEQTNGKIDGFICSVGTGGTLAGVSIGLKQRTSNRKIGLADPAGSALFKHYTDGILKSEGSSITEGIGQGRITKNLEGLKPDFSYNIRDEEAL
;
A
#
# COMPACT_ATOMS: atom_id res chain seq x y z
N VAL A 1 6.84 -0.57 14.02
CA VAL A 1 7.59 0.30 13.07
C VAL A 1 6.97 0.17 11.69
N GLU A 2 6.79 1.29 11.00
CA GLU A 2 6.37 1.27 9.59
C GLU A 2 7.01 2.42 8.81
N GLY A 3 7.37 2.15 7.56
CA GLY A 3 7.77 3.15 6.57
C GLY A 3 6.57 3.53 5.70
N THR A 4 6.10 4.76 5.82
CA THR A 4 4.93 5.19 5.06
C THR A 4 4.93 6.69 4.78
N ALA A 5 4.36 7.07 3.65
CA ALA A 5 4.14 8.46 3.26
C ALA A 5 2.73 8.97 3.60
N GLY A 6 1.88 8.18 4.30
CA GLY A 6 0.50 8.60 4.49
C GLY A 6 -0.36 7.77 5.43
N ASN A 7 -1.58 7.48 4.99
CA ASN A 7 -2.69 6.96 5.79
C ASN A 7 -2.42 5.65 6.55
N THR A 8 -1.54 4.78 6.04
CA THR A 8 -1.16 3.56 6.77
C THR A 8 -0.51 3.88 8.12
N GLY A 9 0.34 4.91 8.16
CA GLY A 9 0.95 5.37 9.41
C GLY A 9 -0.09 5.87 10.41
N ILE A 10 -1.08 6.63 9.92
CA ILE A 10 -2.19 7.14 10.74
C ILE A 10 -2.99 5.98 11.32
N GLY A 11 -3.43 5.05 10.48
CA GLY A 11 -4.20 3.88 10.92
C GLY A 11 -3.44 2.99 11.91
N LEU A 12 -2.17 2.69 11.62
CA LEU A 12 -1.33 1.90 12.52
C LEU A 12 -1.09 2.61 13.86
N SER A 13 -0.87 3.92 13.85
CA SER A 13 -0.65 4.69 15.07
C SER A 13 -1.91 4.73 15.95
N LEU A 14 -3.09 4.89 15.32
CA LEU A 14 -4.37 4.85 16.03
C LEU A 14 -4.59 3.49 16.71
N VAL A 15 -4.41 2.40 15.96
CA VAL A 15 -4.58 1.03 16.48
C VAL A 15 -3.52 0.73 17.55
N ALA A 16 -2.26 1.11 17.32
CA ALA A 16 -1.20 0.92 18.31
C ALA A 16 -1.50 1.66 19.61
N SER A 17 -1.95 2.91 19.54
CA SER A 17 -2.33 3.71 20.70
C SER A 17 -3.48 3.05 21.47
N PHE A 18 -4.51 2.55 20.78
CA PHE A 18 -5.64 1.86 21.41
C PHE A 18 -5.21 0.62 22.21
N TYR A 19 -4.25 -0.15 21.68
CA TYR A 19 -3.73 -1.35 22.35
C TYR A 19 -2.54 -1.08 23.29
N GLY A 20 -2.15 0.18 23.50
CA GLY A 20 -1.03 0.54 24.38
C GLY A 20 0.36 0.25 23.78
N TYR A 21 0.46 0.06 22.46
CA TYR A 21 1.73 -0.12 21.78
C TYR A 21 2.35 1.22 21.40
N LYS A 22 3.67 1.26 21.36
CA LYS A 22 4.42 2.39 20.79
C LYS A 22 4.52 2.23 19.29
N SER A 23 4.16 3.26 18.53
CA SER A 23 4.35 3.32 17.08
C SER A 23 5.56 4.19 16.72
N VAL A 24 6.33 3.74 15.74
CA VAL A 24 7.43 4.48 15.13
C VAL A 24 7.18 4.52 13.63
N ILE A 25 7.02 5.72 13.09
CA ILE A 25 6.73 5.93 11.67
C ILE A 25 7.93 6.59 11.01
N VAL A 26 8.49 5.91 10.01
CA VAL A 26 9.54 6.46 9.14
C VAL A 26 8.86 7.10 7.94
N ILE A 27 9.08 8.40 7.77
CA ILE A 27 8.37 9.22 6.78
C ILE A 27 9.37 10.06 5.97
N PRO A 28 9.16 10.22 4.64
CA PRO A 28 9.96 11.17 3.88
C PRO A 28 9.77 12.61 4.39
N GLU A 29 10.85 13.35 4.53
CA GLU A 29 10.82 14.74 4.98
C GLU A 29 9.97 15.67 4.09
N THR A 30 9.76 15.28 2.84
CA THR A 30 8.95 16.02 1.85
C THR A 30 7.44 15.91 2.06
N GLN A 31 6.99 15.08 3.00
CA GLN A 31 5.56 14.97 3.29
C GLN A 31 5.04 16.20 4.04
N SER A 32 3.74 16.50 3.86
CA SER A 32 3.13 17.69 4.43
C SER A 32 3.17 17.71 5.96
N GLU A 33 3.31 18.89 6.55
CA GLU A 33 3.32 19.06 8.00
C GLU A 33 2.02 18.57 8.64
N GLU A 34 0.87 18.74 7.97
CA GLU A 34 -0.43 18.23 8.44
C GLU A 34 -0.41 16.72 8.69
N LYS A 35 0.20 15.93 7.77
CA LYS A 35 0.34 14.48 7.95
C LYS A 35 1.26 14.16 9.13
N LYS A 36 2.36 14.90 9.28
CA LYS A 36 3.31 14.72 10.38
C LYS A 36 2.67 15.06 11.73
N GLU A 37 1.92 16.14 11.80
CA GLU A 37 1.19 16.54 13.01
C GLU A 37 0.12 15.53 13.39
N ALA A 38 -0.67 15.07 12.43
CA ALA A 38 -1.68 14.02 12.68
C ALA A 38 -1.05 12.76 13.28
N LEU A 39 0.10 12.33 12.78
CA LEU A 39 0.85 11.19 13.33
C LEU A 39 1.35 11.45 14.76
N LYS A 40 1.89 12.64 15.03
CA LYS A 40 2.34 13.05 16.38
C LYS A 40 1.18 13.08 17.37
N MET A 41 0.03 13.62 16.97
CA MET A 41 -1.19 13.66 17.80
C MET A 41 -1.70 12.25 18.16
N LEU A 42 -1.50 11.27 17.31
CA LEU A 42 -1.81 9.86 17.59
C LEU A 42 -0.74 9.13 18.41
N GLY A 43 0.26 9.85 18.90
CA GLY A 43 1.32 9.31 19.76
C GLY A 43 2.45 8.61 19.00
N ALA A 44 2.54 8.74 17.68
CA ALA A 44 3.62 8.15 16.92
C ALA A 44 4.94 8.91 17.13
N LYS A 45 6.03 8.17 17.28
CA LYS A 45 7.38 8.71 17.14
C LYS A 45 7.71 8.78 15.65
N LEU A 46 7.95 9.99 15.13
CA LEU A 46 8.38 10.18 13.75
C LEU A 46 9.88 10.09 13.60
N VAL A 47 10.30 9.46 12.50
CA VAL A 47 11.67 9.45 12.01
C VAL A 47 11.62 9.96 10.58
N GLU A 48 12.00 11.22 10.38
CA GLU A 48 12.05 11.85 9.08
C GLU A 48 13.32 11.46 8.35
N VAL A 49 13.19 11.08 7.08
CA VAL A 49 14.32 10.67 6.23
C VAL A 49 14.24 11.38 4.88
N PRO A 50 15.36 11.59 4.18
CA PRO A 50 15.34 12.14 2.83
C PRO A 50 14.47 11.31 1.87
N ALA A 51 13.77 12.00 0.98
CA ALA A 51 13.01 11.35 -0.09
C ALA A 51 13.98 10.67 -1.08
N LYS A 52 14.05 9.36 -1.06
CA LYS A 52 14.94 8.53 -1.89
C LYS A 52 14.15 7.45 -2.62
N PRO A 53 14.56 7.04 -3.84
CA PRO A 53 13.95 5.93 -4.55
C PRO A 53 14.15 4.61 -3.79
N TYR A 54 13.31 3.60 -4.05
CA TYR A 54 13.34 2.31 -3.34
C TYR A 54 14.69 1.58 -3.48
N SER A 55 15.44 1.82 -4.57
CA SER A 55 16.79 1.26 -4.76
C SER A 55 17.82 1.77 -3.75
N ASP A 56 17.62 2.97 -3.18
CA ASP A 56 18.52 3.54 -2.17
C ASP A 56 18.28 2.85 -0.81
N PRO A 57 19.33 2.41 -0.10
CA PRO A 57 19.19 1.81 1.22
C PRO A 57 18.60 2.76 2.29
N ASN A 58 18.63 4.08 2.07
CA ASN A 58 18.02 5.07 2.95
C ASN A 58 16.58 5.45 2.55
N ASN A 59 15.99 4.75 1.56
CA ASN A 59 14.56 4.86 1.32
C ASN A 59 13.77 4.54 2.60
N TYR A 60 12.71 5.28 2.86
CA TYR A 60 11.92 5.20 4.11
C TYR A 60 11.41 3.77 4.43
N ILE A 61 11.08 2.97 3.41
CA ILE A 61 10.63 1.59 3.59
C ILE A 61 11.81 0.72 4.07
N ARG A 62 12.96 0.78 3.37
CA ARG A 62 14.14 0.00 3.71
C ARG A 62 14.78 0.43 5.04
N TYR A 63 14.71 1.72 5.33
CA TYR A 63 15.15 2.26 6.61
C TYR A 63 14.27 1.73 7.76
N SER A 64 12.94 1.70 7.58
CA SER A 64 12.01 1.20 8.61
C SER A 64 12.22 -0.28 8.94
N GLU A 65 12.58 -1.11 7.96
CA GLU A 65 12.94 -2.52 8.18
C GLU A 65 14.17 -2.64 9.09
N ARG A 66 15.25 -1.91 8.77
CA ARG A 66 16.47 -1.91 9.58
C ARG A 66 16.20 -1.40 10.98
N LEU A 67 15.48 -0.28 11.10
CA LEU A 67 15.12 0.31 12.39
C LEU A 67 14.31 -0.66 13.25
N ALA A 68 13.35 -1.38 12.66
CA ALA A 68 12.58 -2.39 13.38
C ALA A 68 13.48 -3.52 13.90
N SER A 69 14.42 -3.98 13.07
CA SER A 69 15.40 -5.00 13.47
C SER A 69 16.31 -4.52 14.62
N GLU A 70 16.79 -3.29 14.57
CA GLU A 70 17.62 -2.71 15.63
C GLU A 70 16.83 -2.51 16.92
N LEU A 71 15.63 -1.96 16.84
CA LEU A 71 14.77 -1.79 18.00
C LEU A 71 14.39 -3.14 18.63
N ASN A 72 14.20 -4.18 17.83
CA ASN A 72 13.89 -5.52 18.34
C ASN A 72 15.03 -6.10 19.19
N LYS A 73 16.29 -5.76 18.90
CA LYS A 73 17.47 -6.22 19.67
C LYS A 73 17.58 -5.58 21.05
N VAL A 74 17.10 -4.33 21.18
CA VAL A 74 17.29 -3.54 22.42
C VAL A 74 16.00 -3.38 23.24
N SER A 75 14.85 -3.63 22.65
CA SER A 75 13.56 -3.53 23.31
C SER A 75 13.27 -4.77 24.14
N LYS A 76 12.86 -4.60 25.41
CA LYS A 76 12.44 -5.72 26.28
C LYS A 76 11.18 -6.42 25.78
N THR A 77 10.33 -5.72 25.05
CA THR A 77 9.05 -6.23 24.52
C THR A 77 9.09 -6.55 23.03
N GLY A 78 10.27 -6.40 22.42
CA GLY A 78 10.46 -6.57 20.99
C GLY A 78 10.00 -5.37 20.16
N ALA A 79 10.22 -5.46 18.85
CA ALA A 79 9.72 -4.53 17.86
C ALA A 79 9.29 -5.28 16.60
N PHE A 80 8.18 -4.85 16.00
CA PHE A 80 7.58 -5.46 14.83
C PHE A 80 7.60 -4.48 13.66
N TRP A 81 8.01 -4.94 12.48
CA TRP A 81 7.88 -4.20 11.24
C TRP A 81 6.56 -4.56 10.55
N ALA A 82 5.66 -3.60 10.41
CA ALA A 82 4.34 -3.86 9.84
C ALA A 82 4.40 -4.22 8.35
N ASN A 83 5.35 -3.62 7.60
CA ASN A 83 5.66 -3.99 6.20
C ASN A 83 4.42 -4.05 5.30
N GLN A 84 3.72 -2.95 5.15
CA GLN A 84 2.47 -2.87 4.40
C GLN A 84 2.54 -3.43 2.97
N PHE A 85 3.72 -3.38 2.34
CA PHE A 85 3.90 -3.81 0.95
C PHE A 85 3.98 -5.34 0.81
N ASP A 86 4.62 -6.02 1.76
CA ASP A 86 4.92 -7.45 1.65
C ASP A 86 4.28 -8.29 2.77
N ASN A 87 3.64 -7.67 3.75
CA ASN A 87 2.81 -8.36 4.73
C ASN A 87 1.43 -8.66 4.13
N VAL A 88 1.20 -9.92 3.81
CA VAL A 88 -0.03 -10.39 3.16
C VAL A 88 -1.29 -10.27 4.03
N ASN A 89 -1.17 -9.92 5.32
CA ASN A 89 -2.31 -9.56 6.14
C ASN A 89 -3.03 -8.30 5.62
N ASN A 90 -2.31 -7.41 4.94
CA ASN A 90 -2.91 -6.30 4.20
C ASN A 90 -3.94 -6.82 3.19
N ARG A 91 -3.51 -7.70 2.28
CA ARG A 91 -4.39 -8.33 1.28
C ARG A 91 -5.51 -9.16 1.94
N LYS A 92 -5.18 -9.90 3.00
CA LYS A 92 -6.14 -10.75 3.72
C LYS A 92 -7.32 -9.94 4.27
N ALA A 93 -7.07 -8.79 4.87
CA ALA A 93 -8.13 -7.91 5.37
C ALA A 93 -9.13 -7.51 4.26
N HIS A 94 -8.65 -7.25 3.04
CA HIS A 94 -9.51 -6.93 1.90
C HIS A 94 -10.24 -8.16 1.35
N ILE A 95 -9.68 -9.38 1.46
CA ILE A 95 -10.39 -10.62 1.12
C ILE A 95 -11.56 -10.84 2.09
N GLU A 96 -11.31 -10.71 3.39
CA GLU A 96 -12.26 -11.08 4.42
C GLU A 96 -13.35 -10.03 4.66
N ASN A 97 -13.02 -8.75 4.52
CA ASN A 97 -13.93 -7.64 4.85
C ASN A 97 -14.34 -6.85 3.59
N THR A 98 -13.43 -6.10 2.96
CA THR A 98 -13.78 -5.15 1.90
C THR A 98 -14.51 -5.82 0.72
N SER A 99 -14.06 -7.01 0.31
CA SER A 99 -14.72 -7.73 -0.77
C SER A 99 -16.13 -8.19 -0.40
N GLN A 100 -16.33 -8.53 0.86
CA GLN A 100 -17.64 -8.91 1.39
C GLN A 100 -18.57 -7.71 1.43
N GLU A 101 -18.12 -6.60 1.97
CA GLU A 101 -18.90 -5.35 2.02
C GLU A 101 -19.33 -4.90 0.63
N ILE A 102 -18.41 -4.90 -0.35
CA ILE A 102 -18.73 -4.58 -1.74
C ILE A 102 -19.82 -5.52 -2.27
N PHE A 103 -19.66 -6.83 -2.06
CA PHE A 103 -20.63 -7.82 -2.55
C PHE A 103 -22.01 -7.64 -1.91
N GLU A 104 -22.07 -7.39 -0.61
CA GLU A 104 -23.33 -7.17 0.11
C GLU A 104 -24.00 -5.86 -0.31
N GLN A 105 -23.25 -4.74 -0.36
CA GLN A 105 -23.78 -3.42 -0.74
C GLN A 105 -24.27 -3.35 -2.17
N THR A 106 -23.72 -4.18 -3.05
CA THR A 106 -24.18 -4.30 -4.44
C THR A 106 -25.25 -5.38 -4.63
N ASN A 107 -25.67 -6.07 -3.57
CA ASN A 107 -26.54 -7.25 -3.62
C ASN A 107 -26.00 -8.31 -4.61
N GLY A 108 -24.69 -8.47 -4.70
CA GLY A 108 -24.02 -9.35 -5.64
C GLY A 108 -24.09 -8.91 -7.12
N LYS A 109 -24.70 -7.78 -7.42
CA LYS A 109 -24.82 -7.21 -8.77
C LYS A 109 -23.60 -6.34 -9.09
N ILE A 110 -22.48 -6.98 -9.32
CA ILE A 110 -21.21 -6.34 -9.67
C ILE A 110 -20.61 -7.08 -10.87
N ASP A 111 -20.31 -6.40 -11.94
CA ASP A 111 -19.73 -6.97 -13.15
C ASP A 111 -18.21 -6.88 -13.15
N GLY A 112 -17.65 -5.89 -12.45
CA GLY A 112 -16.22 -5.73 -12.35
C GLY A 112 -15.80 -4.82 -11.20
N PHE A 113 -14.50 -4.87 -10.89
CA PHE A 113 -13.86 -4.02 -9.91
C PHE A 113 -12.56 -3.47 -10.49
N ILE A 114 -12.38 -2.17 -10.44
CA ILE A 114 -11.16 -1.48 -10.87
C ILE A 114 -10.66 -0.58 -9.75
N CYS A 115 -9.37 -0.58 -9.50
CA CYS A 115 -8.72 0.43 -8.66
C CYS A 115 -7.24 0.61 -8.99
N SER A 116 -6.67 1.69 -8.48
CA SER A 116 -5.24 1.95 -8.50
C SER A 116 -4.49 1.11 -7.45
N VAL A 117 -3.17 1.08 -7.56
CA VAL A 117 -2.31 0.28 -6.70
C VAL A 117 -1.23 1.13 -6.02
N GLY A 118 -1.25 1.15 -4.70
CA GLY A 118 -0.11 1.51 -3.86
C GLY A 118 0.61 0.24 -3.39
N THR A 119 0.08 -0.44 -2.37
CA THR A 119 0.64 -1.70 -1.86
C THR A 119 0.14 -2.94 -2.63
N GLY A 120 -0.97 -2.82 -3.32
CA GLY A 120 -1.65 -3.93 -3.99
C GLY A 120 -2.65 -4.71 -3.14
N GLY A 121 -2.71 -4.42 -1.84
CA GLY A 121 -3.59 -5.14 -0.92
C GLY A 121 -5.06 -5.09 -1.33
N THR A 122 -5.56 -3.90 -1.66
CA THR A 122 -6.97 -3.69 -2.05
C THR A 122 -7.31 -4.40 -3.36
N LEU A 123 -6.56 -4.11 -4.43
CA LEU A 123 -6.87 -4.71 -5.75
C LEU A 123 -6.80 -6.24 -5.71
N ALA A 124 -5.73 -6.79 -5.12
CA ALA A 124 -5.57 -8.24 -5.05
C ALA A 124 -6.56 -8.88 -4.07
N GLY A 125 -6.79 -8.27 -2.90
CA GLY A 125 -7.70 -8.81 -1.90
C GLY A 125 -9.15 -8.82 -2.38
N VAL A 126 -9.63 -7.69 -2.93
CA VAL A 126 -11.00 -7.62 -3.49
C VAL A 126 -11.15 -8.56 -4.67
N SER A 127 -10.15 -8.64 -5.56
CA SER A 127 -10.15 -9.58 -6.68
C SER A 127 -10.35 -11.03 -6.22
N ILE A 128 -9.57 -11.48 -5.25
CA ILE A 128 -9.65 -12.83 -4.70
C ILE A 128 -11.03 -13.05 -4.06
N GLY A 129 -11.46 -12.15 -3.18
CA GLY A 129 -12.71 -12.30 -2.45
C GLY A 129 -13.96 -12.26 -3.34
N LEU A 130 -13.99 -11.43 -4.40
CA LEU A 130 -15.08 -11.41 -5.36
C LEU A 130 -15.07 -12.67 -6.24
N LYS A 131 -13.90 -13.11 -6.74
CA LYS A 131 -13.78 -14.33 -7.57
C LYS A 131 -14.14 -15.61 -6.81
N GLN A 132 -13.94 -15.66 -5.49
CA GLN A 132 -14.40 -16.78 -4.64
C GLN A 132 -15.92 -16.89 -4.60
N ARG A 133 -16.65 -15.79 -4.73
CA ARG A 133 -18.12 -15.75 -4.71
C ARG A 133 -18.73 -15.93 -6.10
N THR A 134 -18.06 -15.43 -7.13
CA THR A 134 -18.55 -15.50 -8.52
C THR A 134 -17.38 -15.37 -9.48
N SER A 135 -17.21 -16.35 -10.37
CA SER A 135 -16.03 -16.48 -11.27
C SER A 135 -15.97 -15.43 -12.39
N ASN A 136 -17.10 -14.85 -12.80
CA ASN A 136 -17.19 -14.00 -14.00
C ASN A 136 -16.97 -12.50 -13.74
N ARG A 137 -16.32 -12.11 -12.65
CA ARG A 137 -16.05 -10.70 -12.37
C ARG A 137 -14.77 -10.23 -13.06
N LYS A 138 -14.87 -9.09 -13.73
CA LYS A 138 -13.73 -8.44 -14.38
C LYS A 138 -12.93 -7.62 -13.39
N ILE A 139 -11.63 -7.77 -13.39
CA ILE A 139 -10.71 -7.05 -12.52
C ILE A 139 -9.83 -6.14 -13.36
N GLY A 140 -9.85 -4.87 -13.04
CA GLY A 140 -9.10 -3.84 -13.74
C GLY A 140 -8.06 -3.17 -12.84
N LEU A 141 -6.93 -2.82 -13.44
CA LEU A 141 -5.93 -1.95 -12.86
C LEU A 141 -6.01 -0.57 -13.53
N ALA A 142 -6.13 0.48 -12.72
CA ALA A 142 -5.89 1.86 -13.15
C ALA A 142 -4.52 2.29 -12.60
N ASP A 143 -3.52 2.37 -13.47
CA ASP A 143 -2.14 2.61 -13.08
C ASP A 143 -1.70 4.02 -13.52
N PRO A 144 -1.17 4.87 -12.63
CA PRO A 144 -0.74 6.20 -13.03
C PRO A 144 0.47 6.15 -13.97
N ALA A 145 0.59 7.16 -14.81
CA ALA A 145 1.77 7.35 -15.65
C ALA A 145 3.04 7.31 -14.79
N GLY A 146 4.10 6.69 -15.29
CA GLY A 146 5.35 6.52 -14.55
C GLY A 146 5.41 5.28 -13.66
N SER A 147 4.30 4.60 -13.41
CA SER A 147 4.28 3.30 -12.75
C SER A 147 4.75 2.16 -13.66
N ALA A 148 5.12 1.02 -13.07
CA ALA A 148 5.57 -0.16 -13.83
C ALA A 148 4.48 -1.21 -14.06
N LEU A 149 3.35 -1.13 -13.33
CA LEU A 149 2.39 -2.23 -13.30
C LEU A 149 1.57 -2.35 -14.58
N PHE A 150 1.21 -1.23 -15.21
CA PHE A 150 0.53 -1.25 -16.50
C PHE A 150 1.33 -2.08 -17.52
N LYS A 151 2.60 -1.75 -17.77
CA LYS A 151 3.47 -2.49 -18.69
C LYS A 151 3.69 -3.94 -18.24
N HIS A 152 3.79 -4.16 -16.94
CA HIS A 152 3.94 -5.52 -16.43
C HIS A 152 2.75 -6.42 -16.76
N TYR A 153 1.53 -5.92 -16.58
CA TYR A 153 0.33 -6.73 -16.82
C TYR A 153 -0.12 -6.76 -18.27
N THR A 154 0.32 -5.82 -19.11
CA THR A 154 0.03 -5.83 -20.57
C THR A 154 1.12 -6.53 -21.37
N ASP A 155 2.38 -6.20 -21.11
CA ASP A 155 3.51 -6.59 -21.96
C ASP A 155 4.49 -7.55 -21.26
N GLY A 156 4.28 -7.84 -19.97
CA GLY A 156 5.20 -8.63 -19.15
C GLY A 156 6.50 -7.89 -18.75
N ILE A 157 6.57 -6.58 -18.98
CA ILE A 157 7.77 -5.76 -18.75
C ILE A 157 7.61 -4.91 -17.50
N LEU A 158 8.37 -5.22 -16.44
CA LEU A 158 8.37 -4.44 -15.20
C LEU A 158 9.33 -3.25 -15.33
N LYS A 159 8.86 -2.13 -15.87
CA LYS A 159 9.65 -0.92 -16.07
C LYS A 159 8.80 0.32 -15.85
N SER A 160 9.29 1.21 -14.98
CA SER A 160 8.72 2.55 -14.79
C SER A 160 9.31 3.52 -15.82
N GLU A 161 8.45 4.31 -16.48
CA GLU A 161 8.87 5.34 -17.43
C GLU A 161 7.96 6.56 -17.30
N GLY A 162 8.54 7.70 -16.98
CA GLY A 162 7.81 8.94 -16.71
C GLY A 162 7.58 9.18 -15.20
N SER A 163 6.64 10.06 -14.90
CA SER A 163 6.23 10.44 -13.55
C SER A 163 4.77 10.79 -13.53
N SER A 164 4.17 10.86 -12.36
CA SER A 164 2.82 11.36 -12.13
C SER A 164 2.82 12.26 -10.90
N ILE A 165 1.87 13.19 -10.85
CA ILE A 165 1.59 14.04 -9.68
C ILE A 165 0.85 13.29 -8.58
N THR A 166 0.34 12.08 -8.85
CA THR A 166 -0.42 11.28 -7.90
C THR A 166 0.46 10.80 -6.74
N GLU A 167 -0.07 10.85 -5.53
CA GLU A 167 0.58 10.36 -4.33
C GLU A 167 -0.07 9.06 -3.82
N GLY A 168 0.74 8.15 -3.27
CA GLY A 168 0.26 6.92 -2.63
C GLY A 168 -0.13 5.78 -3.57
N ILE A 169 -0.14 6.03 -4.87
CA ILE A 169 -0.38 5.04 -5.93
C ILE A 169 0.76 5.03 -6.94
N GLY A 170 0.80 3.99 -7.78
CA GLY A 170 1.90 3.77 -8.72
C GLY A 170 3.03 2.94 -8.07
N GLN A 171 3.37 1.83 -8.69
CA GLN A 171 4.34 0.88 -8.14
C GLN A 171 5.41 0.52 -9.17
N GLY A 172 6.67 0.53 -8.71
CA GLY A 172 7.83 0.13 -9.53
C GLY A 172 8.23 -1.35 -9.37
N ARG A 173 7.53 -2.11 -8.52
CA ARG A 173 7.84 -3.51 -8.23
C ARG A 173 6.57 -4.34 -7.96
N ILE A 174 6.68 -5.64 -8.09
CA ILE A 174 5.62 -6.55 -7.64
C ILE A 174 5.79 -6.79 -6.14
N THR A 175 4.83 -6.32 -5.36
CA THR A 175 4.78 -6.56 -3.91
C THR A 175 4.23 -7.96 -3.63
N LYS A 176 4.44 -8.49 -2.42
CA LYS A 176 3.83 -9.79 -2.05
C LYS A 176 2.30 -9.74 -2.03
N ASN A 177 1.72 -8.56 -1.79
CA ASN A 177 0.27 -8.41 -1.89
C ASN A 177 -0.25 -8.63 -3.32
N LEU A 178 0.57 -8.36 -4.35
CA LEU A 178 0.22 -8.54 -5.77
C LEU A 178 0.51 -9.94 -6.30
N GLU A 179 1.22 -10.79 -5.55
CA GLU A 179 1.55 -12.14 -6.01
C GLU A 179 0.29 -12.93 -6.39
N GLY A 180 0.29 -13.46 -7.61
CA GLY A 180 -0.82 -14.24 -8.17
C GLY A 180 -1.97 -13.41 -8.74
N LEU A 181 -1.96 -12.08 -8.62
CA LEU A 181 -2.94 -11.22 -9.26
C LEU A 181 -2.75 -11.24 -10.79
N LYS A 182 -3.86 -11.44 -11.49
CA LYS A 182 -3.97 -11.31 -12.94
C LYS A 182 -5.18 -10.45 -13.26
N PRO A 183 -5.01 -9.14 -13.47
CA PRO A 183 -6.09 -8.28 -13.93
C PRO A 183 -6.57 -8.73 -15.32
N ASP A 184 -7.87 -8.58 -15.57
CA ASP A 184 -8.45 -8.86 -16.90
C ASP A 184 -8.09 -7.75 -17.90
N PHE A 185 -7.85 -6.53 -17.40
CA PHE A 185 -7.42 -5.37 -18.17
C PHE A 185 -6.66 -4.38 -17.30
N SER A 186 -5.85 -3.53 -17.94
CA SER A 186 -5.10 -2.47 -17.27
C SER A 186 -5.16 -1.20 -18.12
N TYR A 187 -5.21 -0.04 -17.44
CA TYR A 187 -5.15 1.28 -18.06
C TYR A 187 -3.99 2.07 -17.49
N ASN A 188 -3.27 2.77 -18.38
CA ASN A 188 -2.31 3.79 -17.99
C ASN A 188 -3.04 5.13 -17.95
N ILE A 189 -3.17 5.73 -16.78
CA ILE A 189 -3.90 6.97 -16.56
C ILE A 189 -2.91 8.12 -16.47
N ARG A 190 -3.02 9.09 -17.38
CA ARG A 190 -2.20 10.30 -17.38
C ARG A 190 -2.75 11.31 -16.38
N ASP A 191 -1.91 12.25 -15.95
CA ASP A 191 -2.31 13.27 -14.97
C ASP A 191 -3.48 14.13 -15.47
N GLU A 192 -3.51 14.43 -16.78
CA GLU A 192 -4.59 15.21 -17.39
C GLU A 192 -5.94 14.47 -17.43
N GLU A 193 -5.91 13.14 -17.32
CA GLU A 193 -7.11 12.28 -17.26
C GLU A 193 -7.58 12.08 -15.82
N ALA A 194 -6.70 12.31 -14.85
CA ALA A 194 -6.99 12.15 -13.43
C ALA A 194 -7.53 13.43 -12.76
N LEU A 195 -7.32 14.61 -13.39
CA LEU A 195 -7.77 15.92 -12.95
C LEU A 195 -9.10 16.31 -13.60
#